data_df94e25f438f64a03b75cdc56287eb1e
#
_entry.id   df94e25f438f64a03b75cdc56287eb1e
#
_cell.length_a   1.000
_cell.length_b   1.000
_cell.length_c   1.000
_cell.angle_alpha   90.00
_cell.angle_beta   90.00
_cell.angle_gamma   90.00
#
_symmetry.space_group_name_H-M   'P 1'
#
loop_
_entity.id
_entity.type
_entity.pdbx_description
1 polymer ?
#
loop_
_entity_poly.entity_id
_entity_poly.type
_entity_poly.pdbx_seq_one_letter_code
_entity_poly.pdbx_strand_id
1 'polypeptide(L)'
;FLSSHLGSHPPPCPLVFARSDPCPVSDRVDTGSGITMSSSYLPTTTDSIARALEAKTPSEAISILYRVLQNPSSAPDAVRIKEQAITNLSDLLRQVNRAEELKSLLAQLRPFFALIPKAKTAKIVRGIIDDVAKIPGTSDLQISLCKEVVQWTRAEKRTFLRQRVEAKLAGLLMENKEYSEALNLLSGLIKEVRRLDDKLLLVDIDLLESKLHFSLRNLPKAKASLTAARTAANAIYVPPAQQGNIDLQSGILHAEEKDYKTAYSYFFEAFEAFNALEDPRAVFSLKYMLLCKIMVSQADDVAGIISSKAGLQYVGPELDAMKAVADAHAKRSLKLFEIALRDFKAQLEEDPIVHRHLSSLYDTLLEQNLCRLIEPFSRVEITHIAELIELPVDHVEKKLSQMILDKKFAGTLDQGAGCLVIFDDPKTDAIYPTTLETISNIGKVVDSLYVRSAKIMA
;
A
#
# COMPACT_ATOMS: atom_id res chain seq x y z
N PHE A 1 -28.84 -30.85 48.57
CA PHE A 1 -29.75 -29.93 49.27
C PHE A 1 -30.48 -29.13 48.18
N LEU A 2 -31.68 -29.57 47.71
CA LEU A 2 -33.03 -29.24 48.15
C LEU A 2 -33.23 -27.70 48.21
N SER A 3 -34.09 -27.08 47.38
CA SER A 3 -35.55 -27.14 47.22
C SER A 3 -35.90 -26.19 46.04
N SER A 4 -36.66 -26.58 45.05
CA SER A 4 -38.10 -26.41 44.80
C SER A 4 -38.66 -25.00 45.10
N HIS A 5 -39.14 -24.32 44.03
CA HIS A 5 -40.48 -23.70 44.04
C HIS A 5 -41.03 -23.54 42.62
N LEU A 6 -42.20 -24.14 42.45
CA LEU A 6 -43.18 -24.06 41.37
C LEU A 6 -43.95 -22.72 41.42
N GLY A 7 -44.51 -22.36 40.32
CA GLY A 7 -45.62 -21.42 40.20
C GLY A 7 -45.47 -20.52 38.98
N SER A 8 -46.25 -20.43 38.02
CA SER A 8 -47.62 -20.80 37.63
C SER A 8 -47.92 -20.02 36.36
N HIS A 9 -48.32 -20.70 35.32
CA HIS A 9 -48.88 -20.10 34.10
C HIS A 9 -50.28 -19.55 34.34
N PRO A 10 -50.73 -18.48 33.69
CA PRO A 10 -52.14 -18.25 33.40
C PRO A 10 -52.48 -18.61 31.93
N PRO A 11 -53.75 -18.90 31.67
CA PRO A 11 -54.23 -19.59 30.47
C PRO A 11 -54.61 -18.63 29.32
N PRO A 12 -54.92 -19.17 28.11
CA PRO A 12 -55.26 -18.38 26.93
C PRO A 12 -56.75 -18.02 26.90
N CYS A 13 -57.08 -16.83 26.40
CA CYS A 13 -58.44 -16.41 26.11
C CYS A 13 -58.73 -16.43 24.59
N PRO A 14 -59.99 -16.62 24.18
CA PRO A 14 -60.35 -17.20 22.92
C PRO A 14 -60.67 -16.22 21.79
N LEU A 15 -60.63 -16.77 20.58
CA LEU A 15 -61.10 -16.24 19.31
C LEU A 15 -62.57 -15.79 19.34
N VAL A 16 -62.84 -14.59 18.83
CA VAL A 16 -64.20 -14.20 18.37
C VAL A 16 -64.11 -13.84 16.88
N PHE A 17 -64.73 -14.71 16.08
CA PHE A 17 -65.07 -14.43 14.71
C PHE A 17 -66.28 -13.47 14.67
N ALA A 18 -66.22 -12.45 13.84
CA ALA A 18 -67.40 -11.74 13.35
C ALA A 18 -67.28 -11.58 11.83
N ARG A 19 -68.12 -12.32 11.16
CA ARG A 19 -68.52 -12.10 9.75
C ARG A 19 -69.49 -10.92 9.71
N SER A 20 -69.41 -10.10 8.67
CA SER A 20 -70.60 -9.50 8.07
C SER A 20 -70.35 -9.04 6.64
N ASP A 21 -71.29 -9.34 5.83
CA ASP A 21 -71.40 -9.41 4.39
C ASP A 21 -71.58 -8.06 3.67
N PRO A 22 -71.70 -8.10 2.33
CA PRO A 22 -71.41 -6.98 1.41
C PRO A 22 -72.67 -6.23 0.96
N CYS A 23 -72.46 -5.09 0.28
CA CYS A 23 -73.26 -4.48 -0.78
C CYS A 23 -73.42 -2.96 -0.64
N PRO A 24 -73.85 -2.24 -1.63
CA PRO A 24 -73.87 -2.47 -3.08
C PRO A 24 -73.23 -1.32 -3.94
N VAL A 25 -73.13 -1.65 -5.23
CA VAL A 25 -72.80 -0.77 -6.37
C VAL A 25 -73.77 0.39 -6.49
N SER A 26 -73.31 1.58 -6.75
CA SER A 26 -74.07 2.58 -7.48
C SER A 26 -73.14 3.39 -8.41
N ASP A 27 -73.37 3.18 -9.68
CA ASP A 27 -72.85 4.03 -10.77
C ASP A 27 -73.26 5.49 -10.56
N ARG A 28 -72.30 6.38 -10.64
CA ARG A 28 -72.53 7.75 -11.14
C ARG A 28 -71.33 8.23 -11.97
N VAL A 29 -71.59 8.32 -13.22
CA VAL A 29 -70.83 9.13 -14.18
C VAL A 29 -70.93 10.60 -13.77
N ASP A 30 -69.81 11.24 -13.50
CA ASP A 30 -69.73 12.69 -13.58
C ASP A 30 -68.38 13.09 -14.22
N THR A 31 -68.56 13.65 -15.38
CA THR A 31 -67.59 14.43 -16.16
C THR A 31 -67.23 15.71 -15.41
N GLY A 32 -65.94 15.89 -15.10
CA GLY A 32 -65.49 17.18 -14.55
C GLY A 32 -63.97 17.21 -14.34
N SER A 33 -63.28 17.88 -15.27
CA SER A 33 -61.94 18.52 -15.18
C SER A 33 -60.99 17.93 -14.14
N GLY A 34 -60.16 16.98 -14.58
CA GLY A 34 -59.02 16.51 -13.82
C GLY A 34 -57.92 17.58 -13.76
N ILE A 35 -57.77 18.14 -12.61
CA ILE A 35 -56.48 18.69 -12.19
C ILE A 35 -55.54 17.50 -12.08
N THR A 36 -54.73 17.26 -13.10
CA THR A 36 -53.60 16.35 -13.05
C THR A 36 -52.65 16.85 -11.98
N MET A 37 -52.73 16.30 -10.77
CA MET A 37 -51.61 16.35 -9.85
C MET A 37 -50.40 15.79 -10.63
N SER A 38 -49.49 16.63 -11.05
CA SER A 38 -48.24 16.21 -11.66
C SER A 38 -47.55 15.27 -10.67
N SER A 39 -47.56 13.97 -10.98
CA SER A 39 -46.86 12.98 -10.19
C SER A 39 -45.38 13.47 -10.13
N SER A 40 -44.85 13.71 -8.93
CA SER A 40 -43.48 14.17 -8.71
C SER A 40 -42.46 13.09 -9.18
N TYR A 41 -42.96 11.94 -9.60
CA TYR A 41 -42.17 10.79 -10.02
C TYR A 41 -42.13 10.68 -11.54
N LEU A 42 -40.93 10.45 -12.10
CA LEU A 42 -40.74 10.12 -13.50
C LEU A 42 -40.92 8.59 -13.71
N PRO A 43 -41.45 8.16 -14.88
CA PRO A 43 -41.57 6.73 -15.16
C PRO A 43 -40.18 6.09 -15.23
N THR A 44 -40.06 4.85 -14.70
CA THR A 44 -38.84 4.05 -14.76
C THR A 44 -38.71 3.41 -16.14
N THR A 45 -38.29 4.20 -17.13
CA THR A 45 -38.05 3.77 -18.51
C THR A 45 -36.64 4.11 -18.94
N THR A 46 -36.14 3.41 -19.95
CA THR A 46 -34.82 3.71 -20.57
C THR A 46 -34.76 5.11 -21.10
N ASP A 47 -35.86 5.64 -21.60
CA ASP A 47 -35.97 7.00 -22.12
C ASP A 47 -35.78 8.08 -21.06
N SER A 48 -36.13 7.77 -19.80
CA SER A 48 -35.88 8.68 -18.67
C SER A 48 -34.40 8.79 -18.35
N ILE A 49 -33.63 7.69 -18.48
CA ILE A 49 -32.17 7.72 -18.35
C ILE A 49 -31.54 8.44 -19.55
N ALA A 50 -31.99 8.17 -20.78
CA ALA A 50 -31.50 8.86 -21.96
C ALA A 50 -31.70 10.40 -21.86
N ARG A 51 -32.86 10.84 -21.41
CA ARG A 51 -33.11 12.29 -21.14
C ARG A 51 -32.19 12.86 -20.08
N ALA A 52 -31.84 12.09 -19.05
CA ALA A 52 -30.89 12.52 -18.03
C ALA A 52 -29.47 12.68 -18.60
N LEU A 53 -29.06 11.79 -19.52
CA LEU A 53 -27.75 11.86 -20.18
C LEU A 53 -27.66 12.98 -21.24
N GLU A 54 -28.81 13.33 -21.88
CA GLU A 54 -28.93 14.42 -22.87
C GLU A 54 -29.11 15.79 -22.22
N ALA A 55 -29.27 15.85 -20.89
CA ALA A 55 -29.47 17.13 -20.19
C ALA A 55 -28.25 18.05 -20.34
N LYS A 56 -28.51 19.32 -20.64
CA LYS A 56 -27.48 20.35 -20.89
C LYS A 56 -26.66 20.69 -19.65
N THR A 57 -27.23 20.52 -18.45
CA THR A 57 -26.57 20.83 -17.19
C THR A 57 -26.52 19.59 -16.28
N PRO A 58 -25.39 19.35 -15.59
CA PRO A 58 -25.27 18.21 -14.70
C PRO A 58 -26.25 18.25 -13.51
N SER A 59 -26.69 19.46 -13.09
CA SER A 59 -27.67 19.60 -12.01
C SER A 59 -29.07 19.17 -12.42
N GLU A 60 -29.47 19.42 -13.68
CA GLU A 60 -30.73 18.91 -14.24
C GLU A 60 -30.70 17.39 -14.37
N ALA A 61 -29.61 16.82 -14.88
CA ALA A 61 -29.42 15.39 -14.96
C ALA A 61 -29.56 14.71 -13.59
N ILE A 62 -28.91 15.26 -12.57
CA ILE A 62 -29.00 14.78 -11.18
C ILE A 62 -30.44 14.83 -10.69
N SER A 63 -31.17 15.93 -10.91
CA SER A 63 -32.56 16.07 -10.47
C SER A 63 -33.49 15.05 -11.13
N ILE A 64 -33.32 14.79 -12.44
CA ILE A 64 -34.06 13.79 -13.20
C ILE A 64 -33.82 12.39 -12.64
N LEU A 65 -32.55 12.02 -12.39
CA LEU A 65 -32.21 10.71 -11.86
C LEU A 65 -32.74 10.49 -10.45
N TYR A 66 -32.72 11.50 -9.56
CA TYR A 66 -33.37 11.41 -8.23
C TYR A 66 -34.87 11.16 -8.35
N ARG A 67 -35.56 11.82 -9.28
CA ARG A 67 -37.02 11.62 -9.51
C ARG A 67 -37.32 10.23 -10.06
N VAL A 68 -36.43 9.63 -10.86
CA VAL A 68 -36.54 8.23 -11.30
C VAL A 68 -36.36 7.25 -10.13
N LEU A 69 -35.43 7.53 -9.22
CA LEU A 69 -35.16 6.69 -8.05
C LEU A 69 -36.30 6.72 -7.02
N GLN A 70 -36.98 7.87 -6.87
CA GLN A 70 -38.10 8.03 -5.94
C GLN A 70 -39.38 7.31 -6.38
N ASN A 71 -39.46 6.80 -7.61
CA ASN A 71 -40.63 6.04 -8.09
C ASN A 71 -40.81 4.74 -7.27
N PRO A 72 -41.97 4.48 -6.68
CA PRO A 72 -42.20 3.32 -5.82
C PRO A 72 -42.29 1.98 -6.58
N SER A 73 -42.22 1.98 -7.93
CA SER A 73 -42.35 0.76 -8.72
C SER A 73 -41.24 -0.26 -8.41
N SER A 74 -41.65 -1.54 -8.16
CA SER A 74 -40.77 -2.65 -7.84
C SER A 74 -40.75 -3.75 -8.92
N ALA A 75 -41.24 -3.46 -10.14
CA ALA A 75 -41.17 -4.38 -11.26
C ALA A 75 -39.69 -4.74 -11.59
N PRO A 76 -39.39 -5.97 -12.04
CA PRO A 76 -38.00 -6.40 -12.30
C PRO A 76 -37.29 -5.51 -13.31
N ASP A 77 -38.01 -4.98 -14.33
CA ASP A 77 -37.43 -4.03 -15.29
C ASP A 77 -37.15 -2.65 -14.65
N ALA A 78 -38.09 -2.21 -13.77
CA ALA A 78 -37.89 -0.97 -13.03
C ALA A 78 -36.68 -1.03 -12.10
N VAL A 79 -36.42 -2.20 -11.48
CA VAL A 79 -35.24 -2.42 -10.63
C VAL A 79 -33.95 -2.33 -11.44
N ARG A 80 -33.91 -2.90 -12.66
CA ARG A 80 -32.73 -2.80 -13.56
C ARG A 80 -32.45 -1.36 -13.98
N ILE A 81 -33.51 -0.62 -14.32
CA ILE A 81 -33.40 0.78 -14.70
C ILE A 81 -32.91 1.65 -13.53
N LYS A 82 -33.41 1.38 -12.31
CA LYS A 82 -32.93 2.03 -11.10
C LYS A 82 -31.46 1.71 -10.81
N GLU A 83 -31.00 0.47 -11.01
CA GLU A 83 -29.58 0.10 -10.88
C GLU A 83 -28.71 0.94 -11.83
N GLN A 84 -29.12 1.10 -13.09
CA GLN A 84 -28.43 1.95 -14.07
C GLN A 84 -28.46 3.42 -13.67
N ALA A 85 -29.62 3.90 -13.20
CA ALA A 85 -29.78 5.27 -12.73
C ALA A 85 -28.85 5.58 -11.54
N ILE A 86 -28.67 4.66 -10.61
CA ILE A 86 -27.74 4.80 -9.48
C ILE A 86 -26.29 4.91 -9.98
N THR A 87 -25.88 4.05 -10.93
CA THR A 87 -24.52 4.10 -11.48
C THR A 87 -24.25 5.42 -12.20
N ASN A 88 -25.17 5.86 -13.05
CA ASN A 88 -25.03 7.13 -13.75
C ASN A 88 -25.05 8.33 -12.79
N LEU A 89 -25.88 8.27 -11.74
CA LEU A 89 -25.93 9.31 -10.71
C LEU A 89 -24.65 9.39 -9.91
N SER A 90 -24.06 8.23 -9.53
CA SER A 90 -22.77 8.22 -8.82
C SER A 90 -21.65 8.80 -9.68
N ASP A 91 -21.62 8.46 -10.98
CA ASP A 91 -20.63 9.01 -11.92
C ASP A 91 -20.78 10.54 -12.10
N LEU A 92 -22.01 11.05 -12.23
CA LEU A 92 -22.28 12.49 -12.33
C LEU A 92 -21.90 13.24 -11.05
N LEU A 93 -22.28 12.72 -9.88
CA LEU A 93 -21.92 13.32 -8.59
C LEU A 93 -20.41 13.33 -8.37
N ARG A 94 -19.70 12.29 -8.82
CA ARG A 94 -18.24 12.25 -8.83
C ARG A 94 -17.64 13.34 -9.72
N GLN A 95 -18.16 13.53 -10.95
CA GLN A 95 -17.69 14.58 -11.89
C GLN A 95 -17.88 15.98 -11.32
N VAL A 96 -18.96 16.20 -10.57
CA VAL A 96 -19.27 17.50 -9.93
C VAL A 96 -18.60 17.66 -8.56
N ASN A 97 -17.86 16.64 -8.07
CA ASN A 97 -17.19 16.63 -6.77
C ASN A 97 -18.13 16.81 -5.55
N ARG A 98 -19.35 16.25 -5.60
CA ARG A 98 -20.33 16.33 -4.51
C ARG A 98 -20.32 15.08 -3.63
N ALA A 99 -19.28 14.92 -2.82
CA ALA A 99 -19.11 13.74 -1.96
C ALA A 99 -20.17 13.58 -0.85
N GLU A 100 -20.65 14.69 -0.27
CA GLU A 100 -21.72 14.67 0.73
C GLU A 100 -23.05 14.13 0.17
N GLU A 101 -23.36 14.46 -1.07
CA GLU A 101 -24.56 13.94 -1.74
C GLU A 101 -24.44 12.44 -2.02
N LEU A 102 -23.25 11.93 -2.36
CA LEU A 102 -23.01 10.50 -2.50
C LEU A 102 -23.22 9.74 -1.16
N LYS A 103 -22.80 10.33 -0.04
CA LYS A 103 -23.05 9.80 1.30
C LYS A 103 -24.54 9.75 1.60
N SER A 104 -25.28 10.85 1.35
CA SER A 104 -26.72 10.92 1.55
C SER A 104 -27.50 9.97 0.64
N LEU A 105 -27.06 9.81 -0.62
CA LEU A 105 -27.61 8.85 -1.58
C LEU A 105 -27.53 7.42 -1.03
N LEU A 106 -26.40 7.01 -0.49
CA LEU A 106 -26.23 5.67 0.06
C LEU A 106 -27.20 5.40 1.24
N ALA A 107 -27.44 6.41 2.08
CA ALA A 107 -28.41 6.32 3.16
C ALA A 107 -29.85 6.19 2.62
N GLN A 108 -30.21 6.93 1.59
CA GLN A 108 -31.52 6.89 0.94
C GLN A 108 -31.77 5.56 0.21
N LEU A 109 -30.73 4.92 -0.31
CA LEU A 109 -30.84 3.65 -1.03
C LEU A 109 -31.01 2.41 -0.11
N ARG A 110 -30.88 2.54 1.22
CA ARG A 110 -31.03 1.41 2.15
C ARG A 110 -32.33 0.63 1.98
N PRO A 111 -33.53 1.25 1.86
CA PRO A 111 -34.77 0.52 1.64
C PRO A 111 -34.80 -0.19 0.28
N PHE A 112 -34.16 0.38 -0.76
CA PHE A 112 -34.06 -0.22 -2.08
C PHE A 112 -33.17 -1.48 -2.08
N PHE A 113 -32.14 -1.52 -1.25
CA PHE A 113 -31.25 -2.68 -1.12
C PHE A 113 -31.92 -3.94 -0.55
N ALA A 114 -33.11 -3.81 0.06
CA ALA A 114 -33.93 -4.95 0.47
C ALA A 114 -34.59 -5.68 -0.72
N LEU A 115 -34.81 -4.96 -1.84
CA LEU A 115 -35.45 -5.47 -3.05
C LEU A 115 -34.47 -6.15 -4.02
N ILE A 116 -33.16 -5.90 -3.86
CA ILE A 116 -32.12 -6.35 -4.78
C ILE A 116 -31.36 -7.55 -4.22
N PRO A 117 -30.86 -8.47 -5.09
CA PRO A 117 -29.96 -9.55 -4.69
C PRO A 117 -28.72 -9.03 -3.94
N LYS A 118 -28.31 -9.75 -2.88
CA LYS A 118 -27.17 -9.35 -2.02
C LYS A 118 -25.88 -9.06 -2.78
N ALA A 119 -25.61 -9.80 -3.87
CA ALA A 119 -24.43 -9.61 -4.71
C ALA A 119 -24.42 -8.27 -5.46
N LYS A 120 -25.57 -7.87 -6.02
CA LYS A 120 -25.71 -6.58 -6.71
C LYS A 120 -25.64 -5.41 -5.74
N THR A 121 -26.29 -5.52 -4.57
CA THR A 121 -26.13 -4.52 -3.50
C THR A 121 -24.67 -4.33 -3.13
N ALA A 122 -23.91 -5.41 -2.97
CA ALA A 122 -22.49 -5.35 -2.65
C ALA A 122 -21.66 -4.64 -3.74
N LYS A 123 -22.03 -4.84 -5.03
CA LYS A 123 -21.40 -4.15 -6.15
C LYS A 123 -21.67 -2.65 -6.12
N ILE A 124 -22.93 -2.24 -5.92
CA ILE A 124 -23.35 -0.83 -5.88
C ILE A 124 -22.68 -0.10 -4.71
N VAL A 125 -22.73 -0.67 -3.51
CA VAL A 125 -22.13 -0.06 -2.31
C VAL A 125 -20.64 0.14 -2.49
N ARG A 126 -19.90 -0.86 -3.01
CA ARG A 126 -18.48 -0.73 -3.30
C ARG A 126 -18.22 0.33 -4.37
N GLY A 127 -19.01 0.35 -5.46
CA GLY A 127 -18.91 1.37 -6.50
C GLY A 127 -19.03 2.79 -5.93
N ILE A 128 -20.04 3.06 -5.11
CA ILE A 128 -20.21 4.37 -4.48
C ILE A 128 -19.02 4.73 -3.56
N ILE A 129 -18.52 3.79 -2.77
CA ILE A 129 -17.32 4.02 -1.93
C ILE A 129 -16.10 4.31 -2.79
N ASP A 130 -15.94 3.61 -3.93
CA ASP A 130 -14.82 3.83 -4.85
C ASP A 130 -14.95 5.17 -5.60
N ASP A 131 -16.16 5.62 -5.90
CA ASP A 131 -16.40 6.91 -6.52
C ASP A 131 -16.11 8.08 -5.55
N VAL A 132 -16.48 7.94 -4.27
CA VAL A 132 -16.06 8.89 -3.23
C VAL A 132 -14.54 8.93 -3.09
N ALA A 133 -13.87 7.79 -3.22
CA ALA A 133 -12.40 7.71 -3.14
C ALA A 133 -11.67 8.47 -4.28
N LYS A 134 -12.32 8.63 -5.44
CA LYS A 134 -11.74 9.38 -6.57
C LYS A 134 -11.82 10.89 -6.41
N ILE A 135 -12.60 11.39 -5.45
CA ILE A 135 -12.74 12.83 -5.20
C ILE A 135 -11.62 13.28 -4.25
N PRO A 136 -10.77 14.23 -4.63
CA PRO A 136 -9.67 14.69 -3.77
C PRO A 136 -10.18 15.37 -2.49
N GLY A 137 -9.47 15.19 -1.38
CA GLY A 137 -9.78 15.85 -0.10
C GLY A 137 -10.95 15.25 0.70
N THR A 138 -11.41 14.03 0.38
CA THR A 138 -12.58 13.41 1.03
C THR A 138 -12.23 12.26 1.97
N SER A 139 -10.99 12.13 2.43
CA SER A 139 -10.54 11.01 3.29
C SER A 139 -11.38 10.83 4.56
N ASP A 140 -11.69 11.90 5.26
CA ASP A 140 -12.50 11.84 6.49
C ASP A 140 -13.96 11.45 6.22
N LEU A 141 -14.53 11.96 5.11
CA LEU A 141 -15.85 11.54 4.66
C LEU A 141 -15.90 10.05 4.29
N GLN A 142 -14.86 9.54 3.63
CA GLN A 142 -14.75 8.12 3.29
C GLN A 142 -14.69 7.26 4.55
N ILE A 143 -13.93 7.66 5.56
CA ILE A 143 -13.85 6.94 6.85
C ILE A 143 -15.20 6.93 7.53
N SER A 144 -15.89 8.08 7.60
CA SER A 144 -17.22 8.16 8.22
C SER A 144 -18.23 7.30 7.45
N LEU A 145 -18.21 7.35 6.11
CA LEU A 145 -19.05 6.54 5.24
C LEU A 145 -18.79 5.04 5.44
N CYS A 146 -17.53 4.62 5.45
CA CYS A 146 -17.17 3.22 5.68
C CYS A 146 -17.60 2.75 7.08
N LYS A 147 -17.42 3.56 8.14
CA LYS A 147 -17.89 3.25 9.49
C LYS A 147 -19.43 3.08 9.54
N GLU A 148 -20.18 3.94 8.86
CA GLU A 148 -21.64 3.82 8.74
C GLU A 148 -22.08 2.56 7.98
N VAL A 149 -21.41 2.25 6.86
CA VAL A 149 -21.69 1.04 6.07
C VAL A 149 -21.37 -0.21 6.87
N VAL A 150 -20.28 -0.24 7.64
CA VAL A 150 -19.93 -1.36 8.52
C VAL A 150 -21.01 -1.59 9.56
N GLN A 151 -21.51 -0.53 10.21
CA GLN A 151 -22.61 -0.65 11.18
C GLN A 151 -23.89 -1.19 10.53
N TRP A 152 -24.27 -0.67 9.36
CA TRP A 152 -25.43 -1.13 8.62
C TRP A 152 -25.30 -2.59 8.19
N THR A 153 -24.16 -2.98 7.60
CA THR A 153 -23.92 -4.36 7.16
C THR A 153 -23.85 -5.36 8.31
N ARG A 154 -23.41 -4.90 9.49
CA ARG A 154 -23.42 -5.70 10.72
C ARG A 154 -24.84 -5.95 11.22
N ALA A 155 -25.71 -4.93 11.18
CA ALA A 155 -27.12 -5.04 11.53
C ALA A 155 -27.88 -6.00 10.58
N GLU A 156 -27.60 -5.95 9.27
CA GLU A 156 -28.23 -6.82 8.26
C GLU A 156 -27.54 -8.18 8.08
N LYS A 157 -26.52 -8.50 8.88
CA LYS A 157 -25.74 -9.76 8.82
C LYS A 157 -25.16 -10.06 7.43
N ARG A 158 -24.67 -9.02 6.73
CA ARG A 158 -24.03 -9.13 5.40
C ARG A 158 -22.51 -9.29 5.56
N THR A 159 -22.04 -10.47 5.97
CA THR A 159 -20.64 -10.72 6.38
C THR A 159 -19.62 -10.41 5.28
N PHE A 160 -19.81 -10.91 4.05
CA PHE A 160 -18.86 -10.71 2.96
C PHE A 160 -18.68 -9.23 2.56
N LEU A 161 -19.79 -8.47 2.49
CA LEU A 161 -19.71 -7.04 2.20
C LEU A 161 -19.01 -6.30 3.33
N ARG A 162 -19.36 -6.60 4.59
CA ARG A 162 -18.73 -6.00 5.76
C ARG A 162 -17.21 -6.17 5.74
N GLN A 163 -16.73 -7.40 5.55
CA GLN A 163 -15.31 -7.71 5.57
C GLN A 163 -14.52 -6.94 4.50
N ARG A 164 -15.07 -6.81 3.29
CA ARG A 164 -14.43 -6.02 2.22
C ARG A 164 -14.43 -4.52 2.53
N VAL A 165 -15.48 -4.00 3.14
CA VAL A 165 -15.53 -2.59 3.56
C VAL A 165 -14.62 -2.35 4.76
N GLU A 166 -14.55 -3.28 5.73
CA GLU A 166 -13.60 -3.20 6.86
C GLU A 166 -12.14 -3.23 6.38
N ALA A 167 -11.80 -4.06 5.37
CA ALA A 167 -10.47 -4.06 4.76
C ALA A 167 -10.13 -2.71 4.11
N LYS A 168 -11.09 -2.12 3.36
CA LYS A 168 -10.90 -0.79 2.78
C LYS A 168 -10.77 0.29 3.84
N LEU A 169 -11.59 0.23 4.89
CA LEU A 169 -11.50 1.14 6.04
C LEU A 169 -10.11 1.06 6.71
N ALA A 170 -9.56 -0.14 6.88
CA ALA A 170 -8.21 -0.31 7.42
C ALA A 170 -7.13 0.36 6.55
N GLY A 171 -7.27 0.29 5.21
CA GLY A 171 -6.40 1.02 4.28
C GLY A 171 -6.48 2.53 4.47
N LEU A 172 -7.69 3.10 4.56
CA LEU A 172 -7.91 4.53 4.78
C LEU A 172 -7.38 5.01 6.14
N LEU A 173 -7.57 4.22 7.20
CA LEU A 173 -7.01 4.52 8.53
C LEU A 173 -5.47 4.52 8.51
N MET A 174 -4.86 3.66 7.71
CA MET A 174 -3.40 3.64 7.53
C MET A 174 -2.92 4.92 6.82
N GLU A 175 -3.61 5.38 5.78
CA GLU A 175 -3.31 6.64 5.08
C GLU A 175 -3.42 7.85 6.01
N ASN A 176 -4.44 7.86 6.89
CA ASN A 176 -4.63 8.89 7.92
C ASN A 176 -3.70 8.75 9.15
N LYS A 177 -2.79 7.77 9.15
CA LYS A 177 -1.85 7.49 10.24
C LYS A 177 -2.49 7.03 11.56
N GLU A 178 -3.73 6.57 11.55
CA GLU A 178 -4.44 5.99 12.70
C GLU A 178 -4.12 4.48 12.84
N TYR A 179 -2.84 4.18 13.06
CA TYR A 179 -2.31 2.80 13.02
C TYR A 179 -2.90 1.86 14.08
N SER A 180 -3.24 2.38 15.26
CA SER A 180 -3.78 1.58 16.37
C SER A 180 -5.18 1.03 16.06
N GLU A 181 -6.08 1.87 15.53
CA GLU A 181 -7.41 1.43 15.11
C GLU A 181 -7.33 0.44 13.96
N ALA A 182 -6.48 0.73 12.96
CA ALA A 182 -6.26 -0.15 11.82
C ALA A 182 -5.77 -1.55 12.25
N LEU A 183 -4.80 -1.64 13.18
CA LEU A 183 -4.31 -2.93 13.70
C LEU A 183 -5.40 -3.72 14.41
N ASN A 184 -6.17 -3.08 15.28
CA ASN A 184 -7.26 -3.73 16.01
C ASN A 184 -8.32 -4.28 15.05
N LEU A 185 -8.67 -3.50 14.03
CA LEU A 185 -9.63 -3.90 13.00
C LEU A 185 -9.11 -5.07 12.17
N LEU A 186 -7.86 -5.01 11.68
CA LEU A 186 -7.24 -6.08 10.89
C LEU A 186 -7.09 -7.38 11.68
N SER A 187 -6.66 -7.32 12.95
CA SER A 187 -6.49 -8.52 13.79
C SER A 187 -7.81 -9.28 14.02
N GLY A 188 -8.91 -8.56 14.14
CA GLY A 188 -10.25 -9.14 14.20
C GLY A 188 -10.67 -9.77 12.87
N LEU A 189 -10.47 -9.03 11.79
CA LEU A 189 -10.85 -9.41 10.44
C LEU A 189 -10.09 -10.65 9.94
N ILE A 190 -8.80 -10.75 10.19
CA ILE A 190 -7.97 -11.92 9.84
C ILE A 190 -8.52 -13.21 10.47
N LYS A 191 -8.89 -13.14 11.76
CA LYS A 191 -9.46 -14.31 12.46
C LYS A 191 -10.78 -14.77 11.86
N GLU A 192 -11.62 -13.83 11.43
CA GLU A 192 -12.91 -14.13 10.78
C GLU A 192 -12.71 -14.68 9.37
N VAL A 193 -11.88 -14.05 8.56
CA VAL A 193 -11.64 -14.44 7.16
C VAL A 193 -10.97 -15.80 7.07
N ARG A 194 -10.03 -16.13 7.95
CA ARG A 194 -9.43 -17.46 8.04
C ARG A 194 -10.46 -18.57 8.34
N ARG A 195 -11.52 -18.25 9.07
CA ARG A 195 -12.61 -19.22 9.33
C ARG A 195 -13.52 -19.43 8.12
N LEU A 196 -13.62 -18.44 7.23
CA LEU A 196 -14.45 -18.49 6.03
C LEU A 196 -13.70 -18.99 4.79
N ASP A 197 -12.37 -19.13 4.89
CA ASP A 197 -11.44 -19.58 3.83
C ASP A 197 -11.50 -18.72 2.54
N ASP A 198 -11.82 -17.40 2.66
CA ASP A 198 -11.71 -16.46 1.54
C ASP A 198 -10.25 -16.03 1.37
N LYS A 199 -9.50 -16.83 0.60
CA LYS A 199 -8.06 -16.64 0.40
C LYS A 199 -7.73 -15.35 -0.35
N LEU A 200 -8.58 -14.90 -1.30
CA LEU A 200 -8.35 -13.64 -2.03
C LEU A 200 -8.39 -12.44 -1.09
N LEU A 201 -9.40 -12.39 -0.23
CA LEU A 201 -9.51 -11.33 0.76
C LEU A 201 -8.41 -11.43 1.82
N LEU A 202 -8.00 -12.65 2.18
CA LEU A 202 -6.91 -12.88 3.13
C LEU A 202 -5.58 -12.31 2.61
N VAL A 203 -5.26 -12.50 1.32
CA VAL A 203 -4.07 -11.91 0.68
C VAL A 203 -4.08 -10.39 0.81
N ASP A 204 -5.21 -9.74 0.50
CA ASP A 204 -5.33 -8.28 0.61
C ASP A 204 -5.13 -7.79 2.05
N ILE A 205 -5.72 -8.48 3.02
CA ILE A 205 -5.65 -8.11 4.44
C ILE A 205 -4.24 -8.32 5.01
N ASP A 206 -3.63 -9.47 4.74
CA ASP A 206 -2.28 -9.79 5.21
C ASP A 206 -1.24 -8.83 4.56
N LEU A 207 -1.47 -8.40 3.30
CA LEU A 207 -0.66 -7.38 2.64
C LEU A 207 -0.82 -6.00 3.30
N LEU A 208 -2.04 -5.59 3.65
CA LEU A 208 -2.31 -4.36 4.39
C LEU A 208 -1.65 -4.41 5.78
N GLU A 209 -1.74 -5.54 6.48
CA GLU A 209 -1.07 -5.73 7.77
C GLU A 209 0.45 -5.59 7.65
N SER A 210 1.05 -6.14 6.58
CA SER A 210 2.48 -6.00 6.30
C SER A 210 2.87 -4.53 6.08
N LYS A 211 2.11 -3.79 5.27
CA LYS A 211 2.32 -2.34 5.05
C LYS A 211 2.21 -1.54 6.34
N LEU A 212 1.21 -1.87 7.17
CA LEU A 212 0.99 -1.22 8.45
C LEU A 212 2.14 -1.47 9.44
N HIS A 213 2.61 -2.71 9.56
CA HIS A 213 3.78 -3.04 10.39
C HIS A 213 5.06 -2.39 9.86
N PHE A 214 5.21 -2.25 8.55
CA PHE A 214 6.30 -1.51 7.94
C PHE A 214 6.27 -0.02 8.33
N SER A 215 5.10 0.63 8.27
CA SER A 215 4.92 2.03 8.70
C SER A 215 5.24 2.22 10.18
N LEU A 216 4.96 1.22 11.02
CA LEU A 216 5.32 1.17 12.45
C LEU A 216 6.78 0.76 12.71
N ARG A 217 7.60 0.55 11.69
CA ARG A 217 9.00 0.10 11.79
C ARG A 217 9.19 -1.29 12.42
N ASN A 218 8.19 -2.12 12.38
CA ASN A 218 8.26 -3.49 12.89
C ASN A 218 8.51 -4.47 11.74
N LEU A 219 9.75 -4.51 11.23
CA LEU A 219 10.16 -5.34 10.10
C LEU A 219 9.90 -6.85 10.29
N PRO A 220 10.18 -7.47 11.46
CA PRO A 220 9.92 -8.90 11.66
C PRO A 220 8.45 -9.27 11.49
N LYS A 221 7.53 -8.45 12.03
CA LYS A 221 6.08 -8.68 11.88
C LYS A 221 5.62 -8.41 10.46
N ALA A 222 6.12 -7.35 9.81
CA ALA A 222 5.82 -7.05 8.41
C ALA A 222 6.19 -8.22 7.49
N LYS A 223 7.36 -8.84 7.70
CA LYS A 223 7.78 -10.04 6.97
C LYS A 223 6.90 -11.26 7.24
N ALA A 224 6.52 -11.49 8.50
CA ALA A 224 5.64 -12.60 8.85
C ALA A 224 4.28 -12.49 8.15
N SER A 225 3.67 -11.29 8.17
CA SER A 225 2.40 -11.03 7.48
C SER A 225 2.55 -11.15 5.96
N LEU A 226 3.66 -10.67 5.38
CA LEU A 226 3.93 -10.82 3.94
C LEU A 226 4.11 -12.29 3.55
N THR A 227 4.79 -13.09 4.37
CA THR A 227 4.94 -14.54 4.14
C THR A 227 3.58 -15.24 4.19
N ALA A 228 2.70 -14.84 5.11
CA ALA A 228 1.33 -15.35 5.17
C ALA A 228 0.54 -14.99 3.89
N ALA A 229 0.63 -13.74 3.42
CA ALA A 229 0.03 -13.30 2.16
C ALA A 229 0.53 -14.12 0.96
N ARG A 230 1.84 -14.33 0.83
CA ARG A 230 2.43 -15.18 -0.24
C ARG A 230 1.97 -16.63 -0.16
N THR A 231 1.90 -17.20 1.04
CA THR A 231 1.40 -18.57 1.23
C THR A 231 -0.06 -18.69 0.80
N ALA A 232 -0.89 -17.72 1.13
CA ALA A 232 -2.29 -17.68 0.69
C ALA A 232 -2.39 -17.46 -0.83
N ALA A 233 -1.56 -16.60 -1.40
CA ALA A 233 -1.50 -16.30 -2.84
C ALA A 233 -1.09 -17.53 -3.66
N ASN A 234 -0.10 -18.30 -3.20
CA ASN A 234 0.36 -19.51 -3.89
C ASN A 234 -0.70 -20.64 -3.93
N ALA A 235 -1.68 -20.59 -3.03
CA ALA A 235 -2.74 -21.59 -2.96
C ALA A 235 -3.90 -21.33 -3.93
N ILE A 236 -3.92 -20.18 -4.60
CA ILE A 236 -5.01 -19.73 -5.50
C ILE A 236 -4.44 -19.03 -6.72
N TYR A 237 -5.27 -18.85 -7.74
CA TYR A 237 -4.94 -17.92 -8.83
C TYR A 237 -5.15 -16.47 -8.38
N VAL A 238 -4.08 -15.71 -8.29
CA VAL A 238 -4.09 -14.30 -7.93
C VAL A 238 -4.02 -13.43 -9.18
N PRO A 239 -4.82 -12.36 -9.29
CA PRO A 239 -4.70 -11.40 -10.39
C PRO A 239 -3.30 -10.76 -10.44
N PRO A 240 -2.75 -10.46 -11.64
CA PRO A 240 -1.40 -9.90 -11.78
C PRO A 240 -1.19 -8.60 -10.99
N ALA A 241 -2.23 -7.76 -10.86
CA ALA A 241 -2.18 -6.54 -10.05
C ALA A 241 -1.92 -6.81 -8.55
N GLN A 242 -2.51 -7.87 -8.00
CA GLN A 242 -2.27 -8.25 -6.61
C GLN A 242 -0.89 -8.90 -6.44
N GLN A 243 -0.47 -9.74 -7.38
CA GLN A 243 0.87 -10.32 -7.38
C GLN A 243 1.93 -9.21 -7.42
N GLY A 244 1.80 -8.24 -8.32
CA GLY A 244 2.69 -7.07 -8.37
C GLY A 244 2.74 -6.26 -7.06
N ASN A 245 1.63 -6.16 -6.33
CA ASN A 245 1.62 -5.52 -5.01
C ASN A 245 2.39 -6.33 -3.95
N ILE A 246 2.31 -7.66 -3.99
CA ILE A 246 3.06 -8.55 -3.08
C ILE A 246 4.57 -8.42 -3.38
N ASP A 247 4.95 -8.44 -4.65
CA ASP A 247 6.34 -8.34 -5.07
C ASP A 247 6.92 -6.96 -4.79
N LEU A 248 6.14 -5.88 -5.01
CA LEU A 248 6.51 -4.53 -4.60
C LEU A 248 6.79 -4.43 -3.10
N GLN A 249 5.89 -4.96 -2.26
CA GLN A 249 6.09 -4.96 -0.80
C GLN A 249 7.28 -5.84 -0.38
N SER A 250 7.51 -6.96 -1.08
CA SER A 250 8.67 -7.82 -0.86
C SER A 250 9.97 -7.07 -1.14
N GLY A 251 10.03 -6.37 -2.28
CA GLY A 251 11.16 -5.54 -2.65
C GLY A 251 11.46 -4.45 -1.62
N ILE A 252 10.42 -3.76 -1.13
CA ILE A 252 10.57 -2.72 -0.09
C ILE A 252 11.17 -3.29 1.20
N LEU A 253 10.68 -4.45 1.68
CA LEU A 253 11.20 -5.07 2.89
C LEU A 253 12.65 -5.56 2.74
N HIS A 254 13.03 -6.11 1.59
CA HIS A 254 14.42 -6.50 1.30
C HIS A 254 15.34 -5.28 1.17
N ALA A 255 14.88 -4.20 0.54
CA ALA A 255 15.64 -2.94 0.45
C ALA A 255 15.93 -2.36 1.84
N GLU A 256 14.95 -2.40 2.76
CA GLU A 256 15.12 -1.92 4.15
C GLU A 256 16.16 -2.76 4.93
N GLU A 257 16.34 -4.04 4.58
CA GLU A 257 17.39 -4.91 5.12
C GLU A 257 18.74 -4.74 4.43
N LYS A 258 18.84 -3.80 3.49
CA LYS A 258 20.04 -3.54 2.67
C LYS A 258 20.40 -4.67 1.69
N ASP A 259 19.46 -5.61 1.45
CA ASP A 259 19.61 -6.62 0.38
C ASP A 259 19.03 -6.10 -0.94
N TYR A 260 19.76 -5.15 -1.52
CA TYR A 260 19.33 -4.46 -2.74
C TYR A 260 19.32 -5.35 -3.99
N LYS A 261 20.09 -6.45 -4.00
CA LYS A 261 20.11 -7.37 -5.15
C LYS A 261 18.81 -8.16 -5.24
N THR A 262 18.37 -8.75 -4.14
CA THR A 262 17.09 -9.46 -4.06
C THR A 262 15.93 -8.49 -4.21
N ALA A 263 16.02 -7.29 -3.62
CA ALA A 263 15.01 -6.24 -3.77
C ALA A 263 14.81 -5.84 -5.24
N TYR A 264 15.89 -5.70 -6.01
CA TYR A 264 15.83 -5.40 -7.44
C TYR A 264 15.03 -6.46 -8.22
N SER A 265 15.24 -7.75 -7.95
CA SER A 265 14.51 -8.83 -8.63
C SER A 265 13.01 -8.75 -8.37
N TYR A 266 12.60 -8.50 -7.12
CA TYR A 266 11.18 -8.33 -6.78
C TYR A 266 10.57 -7.07 -7.40
N PHE A 267 11.30 -5.96 -7.44
CA PHE A 267 10.82 -4.75 -8.10
C PHE A 267 10.70 -4.93 -9.61
N PHE A 268 11.57 -5.74 -10.22
CA PHE A 268 11.50 -6.08 -11.64
C PHE A 268 10.24 -6.89 -11.95
N GLU A 269 9.94 -7.93 -11.16
CA GLU A 269 8.72 -8.73 -11.28
C GLU A 269 7.46 -7.87 -11.10
N ALA A 270 7.47 -6.98 -10.09
CA ALA A 270 6.39 -6.01 -9.87
C ALA A 270 6.22 -5.05 -11.05
N PHE A 271 7.34 -4.56 -11.62
CA PHE A 271 7.32 -3.69 -12.79
C PHE A 271 6.73 -4.40 -14.01
N GLU A 272 7.13 -5.64 -14.31
CA GLU A 272 6.55 -6.42 -15.42
C GLU A 272 5.04 -6.60 -15.24
N ALA A 273 4.59 -6.94 -14.03
CA ALA A 273 3.18 -7.13 -13.74
C ALA A 273 2.36 -5.84 -13.92
N PHE A 274 2.86 -4.70 -13.45
CA PHE A 274 2.16 -3.41 -13.61
C PHE A 274 2.25 -2.87 -15.04
N ASN A 275 3.38 -3.06 -15.72
CA ASN A 275 3.55 -2.65 -17.10
C ASN A 275 2.60 -3.40 -18.04
N ALA A 276 2.39 -4.71 -17.82
CA ALA A 276 1.43 -5.50 -18.59
C ALA A 276 -0.03 -5.03 -18.42
N LEU A 277 -0.34 -4.34 -17.32
CA LEU A 277 -1.67 -3.78 -16.99
C LEU A 277 -1.79 -2.28 -17.33
N GLU A 278 -0.73 -1.65 -17.83
CA GLU A 278 -0.64 -0.19 -18.04
C GLU A 278 -0.98 0.61 -16.75
N ASP A 279 -0.61 0.09 -15.59
CA ASP A 279 -0.91 0.69 -14.29
C ASP A 279 0.14 1.77 -13.94
N PRO A 280 -0.26 2.97 -13.47
CA PRO A 280 0.67 4.03 -13.09
C PRO A 280 1.65 3.64 -11.96
N ARG A 281 1.35 2.60 -11.18
CA ARG A 281 2.27 2.05 -10.16
C ARG A 281 3.56 1.46 -10.75
N ALA A 282 3.62 1.22 -12.05
CA ALA A 282 4.84 0.80 -12.75
C ALA A 282 5.98 1.82 -12.57
N VAL A 283 5.66 3.13 -12.54
CA VAL A 283 6.64 4.22 -12.31
C VAL A 283 7.33 4.07 -10.94
N PHE A 284 6.56 3.77 -9.88
CA PHE A 284 7.14 3.56 -8.55
C PHE A 284 8.05 2.33 -8.50
N SER A 285 7.63 1.23 -9.14
CA SER A 285 8.47 0.03 -9.22
C SER A 285 9.77 0.30 -9.97
N LEU A 286 9.70 1.03 -11.09
CA LEU A 286 10.87 1.42 -11.86
C LEU A 286 11.80 2.35 -11.06
N LYS A 287 11.26 3.34 -10.37
CA LYS A 287 12.00 4.23 -9.47
C LYS A 287 12.79 3.45 -8.40
N TYR A 288 12.14 2.45 -7.77
CA TYR A 288 12.81 1.60 -6.78
C TYR A 288 13.84 0.64 -7.38
N MET A 289 13.63 0.16 -8.61
CA MET A 289 14.65 -0.61 -9.33
C MET A 289 15.92 0.21 -9.56
N LEU A 290 15.77 1.44 -10.03
CA LEU A 290 16.89 2.36 -10.25
C LEU A 290 17.61 2.67 -8.94
N LEU A 291 16.87 2.93 -7.87
CA LEU A 291 17.42 3.15 -6.53
C LEU A 291 18.27 1.95 -6.07
N CYS A 292 17.78 0.73 -6.22
CA CYS A 292 18.53 -0.48 -5.87
C CYS A 292 19.83 -0.61 -6.66
N LYS A 293 19.83 -0.29 -7.95
CA LYS A 293 21.04 -0.28 -8.80
C LYS A 293 22.07 0.73 -8.33
N ILE A 294 21.62 1.94 -7.97
CA ILE A 294 22.51 2.97 -7.42
C ILE A 294 23.12 2.51 -6.08
N MET A 295 22.30 1.92 -5.20
CA MET A 295 22.75 1.42 -3.89
C MET A 295 23.74 0.24 -3.98
N VAL A 296 23.68 -0.56 -5.05
CA VAL A 296 24.66 -1.62 -5.34
C VAL A 296 25.93 -1.07 -6.01
N SER A 297 26.01 0.24 -6.25
CA SER A 297 27.11 0.90 -6.97
C SER A 297 27.22 0.51 -8.45
N GLN A 298 26.10 0.17 -9.09
CA GLN A 298 25.96 -0.11 -10.52
C GLN A 298 25.22 1.05 -11.21
N ALA A 299 25.68 2.27 -11.02
CA ALA A 299 25.03 3.47 -11.54
C ALA A 299 25.02 3.53 -13.09
N ASP A 300 25.99 2.90 -13.74
CA ASP A 300 26.10 2.85 -15.21
C ASP A 300 24.92 2.12 -15.86
N ASP A 301 24.37 1.09 -15.19
CA ASP A 301 23.22 0.32 -15.67
C ASP A 301 21.92 1.14 -15.71
N VAL A 302 21.82 2.20 -14.90
CA VAL A 302 20.65 3.06 -14.78
C VAL A 302 20.26 3.69 -16.12
N ALA A 303 21.24 4.20 -16.86
CA ALA A 303 21.02 4.78 -18.17
C ALA A 303 20.47 3.73 -19.17
N GLY A 304 20.98 2.51 -19.10
CA GLY A 304 20.52 1.39 -19.93
C GLY A 304 19.06 0.99 -19.63
N ILE A 305 18.67 0.94 -18.36
CA ILE A 305 17.30 0.60 -17.93
C ILE A 305 16.31 1.67 -18.38
N ILE A 306 16.64 2.95 -18.23
CA ILE A 306 15.78 4.07 -18.68
C ILE A 306 15.63 4.09 -20.19
N SER A 307 16.70 3.78 -20.93
CA SER A 307 16.69 3.72 -22.41
C SER A 307 16.01 2.46 -22.96
N SER A 308 15.63 1.52 -22.11
CA SER A 308 14.92 0.32 -22.53
C SER A 308 13.53 0.67 -23.09
N LYS A 309 12.97 -0.21 -23.94
CA LYS A 309 11.64 -0.01 -24.54
C LYS A 309 10.55 0.23 -23.48
N ALA A 310 10.61 -0.49 -22.37
CA ALA A 310 9.67 -0.33 -21.28
C ALA A 310 9.92 0.97 -20.47
N GLY A 311 11.18 1.34 -20.25
CA GLY A 311 11.54 2.59 -19.55
C GLY A 311 11.10 3.85 -20.29
N LEU A 312 11.20 3.85 -21.63
CA LEU A 312 10.80 4.99 -22.45
C LEU A 312 9.29 5.31 -22.40
N GLN A 313 8.45 4.36 -22.01
CA GLN A 313 7.00 4.59 -21.85
C GLN A 313 6.69 5.48 -20.62
N TYR A 314 7.56 5.48 -19.63
CA TYR A 314 7.35 6.13 -18.33
C TYR A 314 8.27 7.34 -18.09
N VAL A 315 8.79 7.95 -19.16
CA VAL A 315 9.65 9.14 -19.02
C VAL A 315 8.92 10.25 -18.25
N GLY A 316 9.55 10.74 -17.20
CA GLY A 316 8.97 11.76 -16.33
C GLY A 316 9.97 12.31 -15.33
N PRO A 317 9.62 13.36 -14.60
CA PRO A 317 10.52 14.06 -13.67
C PRO A 317 11.03 13.15 -12.54
N GLU A 318 10.31 12.08 -12.19
CA GLU A 318 10.75 11.11 -11.18
C GLU A 318 11.96 10.29 -11.66
N LEU A 319 11.96 9.89 -12.94
CA LEU A 319 13.08 9.15 -13.54
C LEU A 319 14.27 10.05 -13.82
N ASP A 320 14.03 11.32 -14.21
CA ASP A 320 15.08 12.31 -14.40
C ASP A 320 15.80 12.61 -13.07
N ALA A 321 15.04 12.66 -11.96
CA ALA A 321 15.61 12.78 -10.62
C ALA A 321 16.54 11.59 -10.28
N MET A 322 16.10 10.37 -10.55
CA MET A 322 16.92 9.18 -10.30
C MET A 322 18.14 9.11 -11.19
N LYS A 323 18.05 9.58 -12.44
CA LYS A 323 19.19 9.71 -13.34
C LYS A 323 20.20 10.72 -12.83
N ALA A 324 19.77 11.89 -12.37
CA ALA A 324 20.65 12.89 -11.79
C ALA A 324 21.38 12.37 -10.54
N VAL A 325 20.67 11.61 -9.69
CA VAL A 325 21.27 10.93 -8.53
C VAL A 325 22.29 9.87 -8.97
N ALA A 326 22.00 9.08 -10.00
CA ALA A 326 22.94 8.09 -10.54
C ALA A 326 24.20 8.73 -11.11
N ASP A 327 24.06 9.83 -11.86
CA ASP A 327 25.18 10.59 -12.42
C ASP A 327 26.06 11.21 -11.32
N ALA A 328 25.44 11.73 -10.25
CA ALA A 328 26.16 12.25 -9.08
C ALA A 328 26.93 11.12 -8.35
N HIS A 329 26.31 9.95 -8.21
CA HIS A 329 26.96 8.78 -7.61
C HIS A 329 28.11 8.25 -8.48
N ALA A 330 27.95 8.13 -9.79
CA ALA A 330 28.99 7.70 -10.73
C ALA A 330 30.21 8.61 -10.67
N LYS A 331 30.01 9.95 -10.60
CA LYS A 331 31.05 10.95 -10.46
C LYS A 331 31.59 11.07 -9.02
N ARG A 332 31.00 10.38 -8.07
CA ARG A 332 31.32 10.46 -6.62
C ARG A 332 31.37 11.90 -6.11
N SER A 333 30.47 12.76 -6.57
CA SER A 333 30.45 14.18 -6.23
C SER A 333 29.28 14.48 -5.27
N LEU A 334 29.62 14.90 -4.04
CA LEU A 334 28.61 15.36 -3.06
C LEU A 334 27.87 16.60 -3.54
N LYS A 335 28.60 17.56 -4.17
CA LYS A 335 27.99 18.80 -4.68
C LYS A 335 26.92 18.52 -5.73
N LEU A 336 27.18 17.61 -6.69
CA LEU A 336 26.18 17.21 -7.69
C LEU A 336 24.99 16.49 -7.05
N PHE A 337 25.24 15.71 -6.01
CA PHE A 337 24.17 15.03 -5.28
C PHE A 337 23.28 16.02 -4.53
N GLU A 338 23.84 17.03 -3.86
CA GLU A 338 23.09 18.08 -3.18
C GLU A 338 22.28 18.96 -4.16
N ILE A 339 22.85 19.25 -5.34
CA ILE A 339 22.13 19.95 -6.42
C ILE A 339 20.96 19.11 -6.88
N ALA A 340 21.15 17.81 -7.13
CA ALA A 340 20.08 16.89 -7.54
C ALA A 340 18.96 16.80 -6.47
N LEU A 341 19.32 16.75 -5.18
CA LEU A 341 18.33 16.77 -4.09
C LEU A 341 17.55 18.09 -4.01
N ARG A 342 18.19 19.20 -4.32
CA ARG A 342 17.55 20.53 -4.32
C ARG A 342 16.62 20.70 -5.50
N ASP A 343 17.08 20.35 -6.72
CA ASP A 343 16.32 20.54 -7.95
C ASP A 343 15.10 19.63 -8.04
N PHE A 344 15.23 18.40 -7.54
CA PHE A 344 14.16 17.40 -7.56
C PHE A 344 13.56 17.12 -6.16
N LYS A 345 13.54 18.15 -5.32
CA LYS A 345 13.09 18.04 -3.92
C LYS A 345 11.70 17.41 -3.80
N ALA A 346 10.73 17.87 -4.59
CA ALA A 346 9.35 17.35 -4.55
C ALA A 346 9.30 15.85 -4.85
N GLN A 347 9.99 15.38 -5.90
CA GLN A 347 9.95 13.98 -6.36
C GLN A 347 10.70 13.01 -5.43
N LEU A 348 11.72 13.51 -4.71
CA LEU A 348 12.57 12.70 -3.85
C LEU A 348 12.13 12.71 -2.37
N GLU A 349 11.54 13.80 -1.88
CA GLU A 349 11.04 13.92 -0.51
C GLU A 349 9.62 13.39 -0.32
N GLU A 350 8.78 13.40 -1.36
CA GLU A 350 7.40 12.92 -1.28
C GLU A 350 7.34 11.44 -0.86
N ASP A 351 8.29 10.63 -1.33
CA ASP A 351 8.37 9.22 -1.00
C ASP A 351 9.31 8.96 0.20
N PRO A 352 8.77 8.61 1.38
CA PRO A 352 9.57 8.42 2.59
C PRO A 352 10.56 7.25 2.49
N ILE A 353 10.33 6.29 1.57
CA ILE A 353 11.23 5.16 1.34
C ILE A 353 12.46 5.66 0.60
N VAL A 354 12.27 6.35 -0.53
CA VAL A 354 13.35 6.92 -1.33
C VAL A 354 14.19 7.89 -0.51
N HIS A 355 13.57 8.83 0.19
CA HIS A 355 14.27 9.80 1.03
C HIS A 355 15.21 9.13 2.04
N ARG A 356 14.78 8.05 2.67
CA ARG A 356 15.60 7.33 3.66
C ARG A 356 16.80 6.64 3.04
N HIS A 357 16.60 5.98 1.91
CA HIS A 357 17.70 5.32 1.20
C HIS A 357 18.67 6.34 0.60
N LEU A 358 18.20 7.50 0.12
CA LEU A 358 19.05 8.59 -0.33
C LEU A 358 19.86 9.21 0.80
N SER A 359 19.29 9.34 2.00
CA SER A 359 20.05 9.75 3.19
C SER A 359 21.19 8.78 3.50
N SER A 360 20.92 7.47 3.44
CA SER A 360 21.95 6.44 3.60
C SER A 360 23.00 6.47 2.47
N LEU A 361 22.58 6.79 1.25
CA LEU A 361 23.48 6.95 0.10
C LEU A 361 24.39 8.17 0.28
N TYR A 362 23.85 9.30 0.75
CA TYR A 362 24.62 10.49 1.08
C TYR A 362 25.72 10.18 2.10
N ASP A 363 25.36 9.48 3.18
CA ASP A 363 26.33 9.04 4.19
C ASP A 363 27.44 8.18 3.60
N THR A 364 27.10 7.25 2.71
CA THR A 364 28.07 6.37 2.05
C THR A 364 28.99 7.15 1.09
N LEU A 365 28.44 8.10 0.32
CA LEU A 365 29.23 8.97 -0.55
C LEU A 365 30.17 9.88 0.25
N LEU A 366 29.70 10.41 1.38
CA LEU A 366 30.49 11.21 2.28
C LEU A 366 31.68 10.41 2.84
N GLU A 367 31.42 9.18 3.30
CA GLU A 367 32.46 8.25 3.77
C GLU A 367 33.52 7.97 2.68
N GLN A 368 33.06 7.65 1.46
CA GLN A 368 33.98 7.40 0.33
C GLN A 368 34.84 8.61 -0.02
N ASN A 369 34.25 9.80 -0.02
CA ASN A 369 35.00 11.04 -0.28
C ASN A 369 35.99 11.35 0.83
N LEU A 370 35.58 11.18 2.10
CA LEU A 370 36.48 11.33 3.25
C LEU A 370 37.66 10.35 3.17
N CYS A 371 37.40 9.05 2.93
CA CYS A 371 38.47 8.07 2.77
C CYS A 371 39.46 8.46 1.67
N ARG A 372 38.95 8.91 0.50
CA ARG A 372 39.80 9.34 -0.61
C ARG A 372 40.68 10.58 -0.29
N LEU A 373 40.12 11.53 0.45
CA LEU A 373 40.85 12.74 0.86
C LEU A 373 41.91 12.43 1.91
N ILE A 374 41.65 11.45 2.78
CA ILE A 374 42.55 11.06 3.86
C ILE A 374 43.70 10.18 3.37
N GLU A 375 43.45 9.33 2.36
CA GLU A 375 44.39 8.31 1.86
C GLU A 375 45.85 8.80 1.63
N PRO A 376 46.10 10.00 1.07
CA PRO A 376 47.47 10.47 0.83
C PRO A 376 48.20 11.02 2.09
N PHE A 377 47.52 11.16 3.23
CA PHE A 377 48.08 11.82 4.41
C PHE A 377 48.27 10.83 5.57
N SER A 378 49.40 10.96 6.28
CA SER A 378 49.60 10.28 7.57
C SER A 378 49.08 11.12 8.74
N ARG A 379 49.05 12.45 8.59
CA ARG A 379 48.46 13.39 9.55
C ARG A 379 47.82 14.54 8.78
N VAL A 380 46.57 14.87 9.13
CA VAL A 380 45.81 15.93 8.45
C VAL A 380 45.00 16.74 9.47
N GLU A 381 44.88 18.04 9.24
CA GLU A 381 44.04 18.92 10.05
C GLU A 381 42.55 18.74 9.66
N ILE A 382 41.69 18.67 10.65
CA ILE A 382 40.23 18.47 10.43
C ILE A 382 39.63 19.70 9.74
N THR A 383 40.14 20.90 10.04
CA THR A 383 39.73 22.15 9.38
C THR A 383 39.96 22.11 7.88
N HIS A 384 41.12 21.60 7.46
CA HIS A 384 41.48 21.47 6.05
C HIS A 384 40.55 20.47 5.32
N ILE A 385 40.22 19.34 5.95
CA ILE A 385 39.25 18.38 5.39
C ILE A 385 37.87 19.04 5.26
N ALA A 386 37.43 19.78 6.29
CA ALA A 386 36.14 20.47 6.32
C ALA A 386 36.03 21.52 5.20
N GLU A 387 37.11 22.29 4.93
CA GLU A 387 37.15 23.24 3.83
C GLU A 387 37.08 22.56 2.45
N LEU A 388 37.77 21.43 2.25
CA LEU A 388 37.75 20.69 0.99
C LEU A 388 36.38 20.11 0.66
N ILE A 389 35.62 19.69 1.68
CA ILE A 389 34.29 19.11 1.52
C ILE A 389 33.17 20.17 1.59
N GLU A 390 33.52 21.38 2.09
CA GLU A 390 32.56 22.48 2.34
C GLU A 390 31.50 22.14 3.40
N LEU A 391 31.87 21.37 4.43
CA LEU A 391 31.00 20.98 5.54
C LEU A 391 31.49 21.60 6.87
N PRO A 392 30.57 21.76 7.87
CA PRO A 392 30.97 22.21 9.21
C PRO A 392 31.96 21.25 9.87
N VAL A 393 32.96 21.79 10.57
CA VAL A 393 34.03 21.02 11.24
C VAL A 393 33.43 19.97 12.20
N ASP A 394 32.44 20.37 13.01
CA ASP A 394 31.79 19.48 13.98
C ASP A 394 31.12 18.26 13.33
N HIS A 395 30.59 18.43 12.11
CA HIS A 395 29.96 17.33 11.37
C HIS A 395 31.01 16.35 10.82
N VAL A 396 32.11 16.90 10.29
CA VAL A 396 33.24 16.12 9.77
C VAL A 396 33.89 15.32 10.90
N GLU A 397 34.11 15.95 12.05
CA GLU A 397 34.72 15.32 13.23
C GLU A 397 33.87 14.13 13.72
N LYS A 398 32.58 14.33 13.89
CA LYS A 398 31.64 13.26 14.28
C LYS A 398 31.67 12.10 13.29
N LYS A 399 31.69 12.41 11.99
CA LYS A 399 31.68 11.39 10.94
C LYS A 399 33.02 10.64 10.90
N LEU A 400 34.16 11.31 11.03
CA LEU A 400 35.46 10.66 11.14
C LEU A 400 35.58 9.76 12.37
N SER A 401 35.07 10.21 13.51
CA SER A 401 35.02 9.41 14.73
C SER A 401 34.19 8.14 14.52
N GLN A 402 33.05 8.26 13.87
CA GLN A 402 32.21 7.11 13.52
C GLN A 402 32.92 6.13 12.58
N MET A 403 33.60 6.64 11.54
CA MET A 403 34.33 5.81 10.58
C MET A 403 35.51 5.05 11.23
N ILE A 404 36.20 5.64 12.23
CA ILE A 404 37.21 4.93 13.03
C ILE A 404 36.58 3.80 13.84
N LEU A 405 35.42 4.04 14.50
CA LEU A 405 34.68 3.03 15.24
C LEU A 405 34.20 1.88 14.33
N ASP A 406 33.75 2.22 13.13
CA ASP A 406 33.31 1.27 12.11
C ASP A 406 34.47 0.53 11.40
N LYS A 407 35.73 0.84 11.80
CA LYS A 407 36.96 0.27 11.22
C LYS A 407 37.10 0.45 9.72
N LYS A 408 36.62 1.59 9.18
CA LYS A 408 36.79 1.93 7.76
C LYS A 408 38.25 2.28 7.44
N PHE A 409 38.96 2.85 8.40
CA PHE A 409 40.40 3.07 8.41
C PHE A 409 40.91 3.03 9.86
N ALA A 410 42.21 2.78 10.03
CA ALA A 410 42.90 2.82 11.32
C ALA A 410 43.45 4.22 11.59
N GLY A 411 43.04 4.84 12.69
CA GLY A 411 43.51 6.19 13.01
C GLY A 411 43.07 6.62 14.41
N THR A 412 43.62 7.77 14.83
CA THR A 412 43.27 8.43 16.09
C THR A 412 42.92 9.88 15.82
N LEU A 413 41.82 10.34 16.41
CA LEU A 413 41.40 11.74 16.35
C LEU A 413 41.90 12.46 17.58
N ASP A 414 42.78 13.47 17.36
CA ASP A 414 43.25 14.35 18.41
C ASP A 414 42.46 15.66 18.41
N GLN A 415 41.47 15.73 19.30
CA GLN A 415 40.61 16.91 19.43
C GLN A 415 41.37 18.15 19.95
N GLY A 416 42.40 17.94 20.78
CA GLY A 416 43.16 19.04 21.34
C GLY A 416 44.04 19.77 20.31
N ALA A 417 44.59 19.02 19.36
CA ALA A 417 45.39 19.53 18.25
C ALA A 417 44.58 19.76 16.96
N GLY A 418 43.28 19.35 16.94
CA GLY A 418 42.43 19.43 15.74
C GLY A 418 42.92 18.60 14.56
N CYS A 419 43.61 17.50 14.84
CA CYS A 419 44.30 16.70 13.82
C CYS A 419 43.82 15.26 13.82
N LEU A 420 43.72 14.65 12.63
CA LEU A 420 43.54 13.22 12.43
C LEU A 420 44.91 12.60 12.12
N VAL A 421 45.28 11.56 12.89
CA VAL A 421 46.48 10.74 12.64
C VAL A 421 46.02 9.40 12.10
N ILE A 422 46.56 9.01 10.95
CA ILE A 422 46.18 7.79 10.23
C ILE A 422 47.31 6.79 10.42
N PHE A 423 46.94 5.56 10.74
CA PHE A 423 47.92 4.46 10.88
C PHE A 423 47.89 3.63 9.60
N ASP A 424 49.07 3.31 9.08
CA ASP A 424 49.17 2.33 8.01
C ASP A 424 48.67 0.97 8.54
N ASP A 425 47.82 0.30 7.77
CA ASP A 425 47.42 -1.06 8.09
C ASP A 425 48.66 -1.92 8.22
N PRO A 426 48.87 -2.63 9.34
CA PRO A 426 49.99 -3.54 9.46
C PRO A 426 49.86 -4.55 8.32
N LYS A 427 50.83 -4.54 7.40
CA LYS A 427 50.90 -5.52 6.31
C LYS A 427 50.90 -6.87 6.98
N THR A 428 49.78 -7.55 6.97
CA THR A 428 49.67 -8.92 7.46
C THR A 428 50.60 -9.76 6.59
N ASP A 429 51.70 -10.19 7.19
CA ASP A 429 52.65 -11.06 6.53
C ASP A 429 51.93 -12.33 6.12
N ALA A 430 51.51 -12.41 4.86
CA ALA A 430 50.74 -13.57 4.34
C ALA A 430 51.53 -14.89 4.52
N ILE A 431 52.83 -14.80 4.79
CA ILE A 431 53.71 -15.93 5.03
C ILE A 431 53.31 -16.72 6.30
N TYR A 432 52.93 -16.02 7.38
CA TYR A 432 52.57 -16.70 8.64
C TYR A 432 51.29 -17.57 8.54
N PRO A 433 50.16 -17.08 8.04
CA PRO A 433 48.97 -17.93 7.90
C PRO A 433 49.17 -19.08 6.89
N THR A 434 49.92 -18.86 5.78
CA THR A 434 50.24 -19.90 4.79
C THR A 434 51.18 -20.97 5.39
N THR A 435 52.15 -20.58 6.21
CA THR A 435 53.01 -21.54 6.92
C THR A 435 52.25 -22.34 7.95
N LEU A 436 51.37 -21.73 8.73
CA LEU A 436 50.48 -22.45 9.68
C LEU A 436 49.54 -23.42 8.96
N GLU A 437 49.00 -23.03 7.84
CA GLU A 437 48.15 -23.93 7.01
C GLU A 437 48.97 -25.13 6.47
N THR A 438 50.18 -24.86 5.98
CA THR A 438 51.09 -25.88 5.51
C THR A 438 51.46 -26.89 6.62
N ILE A 439 51.80 -26.41 7.82
CA ILE A 439 52.08 -27.25 9.00
C ILE A 439 50.85 -28.11 9.36
N SER A 440 49.65 -27.48 9.37
CA SER A 440 48.39 -28.22 9.64
C SER A 440 48.16 -29.33 8.63
N ASN A 441 48.38 -29.04 7.33
CA ASN A 441 48.21 -30.02 6.25
C ASN A 441 49.24 -31.13 6.34
N ILE A 442 50.52 -30.85 6.69
CA ILE A 442 51.55 -31.88 6.97
C ILE A 442 51.10 -32.76 8.12
N GLY A 443 50.59 -32.21 9.23
CA GLY A 443 50.04 -32.97 10.34
C GLY A 443 48.97 -33.96 9.89
N LYS A 444 48.01 -33.52 9.11
CA LYS A 444 46.94 -34.41 8.56
C LYS A 444 47.48 -35.53 7.68
N VAL A 445 48.55 -35.26 6.90
CA VAL A 445 49.20 -36.28 6.07
C VAL A 445 49.90 -37.29 6.95
N VAL A 446 50.64 -36.85 7.97
CA VAL A 446 51.32 -37.77 8.94
C VAL A 446 50.31 -38.64 9.65
N ASP A 447 49.21 -38.10 10.14
CA ASP A 447 48.15 -38.87 10.81
C ASP A 447 47.52 -39.90 9.85
N SER A 448 47.30 -39.55 8.60
CA SER A 448 46.79 -40.47 7.59
C SER A 448 47.75 -41.61 7.27
N LEU A 449 49.06 -41.33 7.22
CA LEU A 449 50.12 -42.32 7.03
C LEU A 449 50.23 -43.23 8.23
N TYR A 450 50.16 -42.70 9.44
CA TYR A 450 50.14 -43.47 10.66
C TYR A 450 49.00 -44.49 10.69
N VAL A 451 47.78 -44.05 10.40
CA VAL A 451 46.59 -44.92 10.32
C VAL A 451 46.76 -46.01 9.25
N ARG A 452 47.35 -45.68 8.10
CA ARG A 452 47.62 -46.66 7.04
C ARG A 452 48.70 -47.65 7.44
N SER A 453 49.81 -47.21 8.04
CA SER A 453 50.87 -48.09 8.51
C SER A 453 50.38 -49.03 9.62
N ALA A 454 49.57 -48.55 10.55
CA ALA A 454 48.94 -49.37 11.57
C ALA A 454 48.06 -50.48 10.97
N LYS A 455 47.33 -50.21 9.89
CA LYS A 455 46.51 -51.20 9.17
C LYS A 455 47.35 -52.24 8.40
N ILE A 456 48.58 -51.93 8.03
CA ILE A 456 49.49 -52.84 7.35
C ILE A 456 50.22 -53.77 8.38
N MET A 457 50.43 -53.25 9.59
CA MET A 457 51.11 -53.98 10.65
C MET A 457 50.16 -54.85 11.52
N ALA A 458 48.87 -54.61 11.46
CA ALA A 458 47.80 -55.42 12.01
C ALA A 458 47.39 -56.54 11.04
#